data_2d1b980e1dfd8876d6fe45a226187e98
#
_entry.id   2d1b980e1dfd8876d6fe45a226187e98
#
_cell.length_a   1.000
_cell.length_b   1.000
_cell.length_c   1.000
_cell.angle_alpha   90.00
_cell.angle_beta   90.00
_cell.angle_gamma   90.00
#
_symmetry.space_group_name_H-M   'P 1'
#
loop_
_entity.id
_entity.type
_entity.pdbx_description
1 polymer ?
#
loop_
_entity_poly.entity_id
_entity_poly.type
_entity_poly.pdbx_seq_one_letter_code
_entity_poly.pdbx_strand_id
1 'polypeptide(L)'
;MASKYSMNDRPSWPRRAIVTAGEPYGNKGLHFGHVGGVFVPADFFARFLRDRLGRENVIFTSGTDCYGSPIMESYRKLKENEGYDKSIAEYVESNHSRQAATLNNYNISCDIYGGSGLEPATQIHNEVTAEIIERLHEQGTISKRSTLQFYDAKAGTFLNGRQVIGRCPIQGCKSEKAYADECDLGHQFEPEELIAPKSQLTGEVPELRPVDNLYFDLPAYLDFMKTYTAKLAKNPQVRSVVSKTMEEWLLPAQLYIQNKFREAFDAVEDQLPEHTVLEPEGNKSSFTVTFPSWKERDDAHAVLANGGVRFRSGKALVPFRITGNIDWGVPVPEVDGVSDVTCWCWPESLWAPISYTRTVLARDAKSAGVTEGVAAQDAALMGEPAADSTQVPAPTYQHSSLDWRDWWCSDDAQIYQFIGQDLSLIHI
;
A
#
# COMPACT_ATOMS: atom_id res chain seq x y z
N MET A 1 47.52 17.37 -10.86
CA MET A 1 46.62 16.30 -10.41
C MET A 1 45.66 16.03 -11.55
N ALA A 2 45.77 14.88 -12.22
CA ALA A 2 44.81 14.48 -13.24
C ALA A 2 43.43 14.28 -12.59
N SER A 3 42.38 14.83 -13.21
CA SER A 3 41.02 14.66 -12.74
C SER A 3 40.72 13.17 -12.57
N LYS A 4 40.24 12.79 -11.39
CA LYS A 4 39.83 11.42 -11.05
C LYS A 4 38.59 10.94 -11.85
N TYR A 5 38.01 11.81 -12.66
CA TYR A 5 36.78 11.57 -13.42
C TYR A 5 37.05 11.76 -14.91
N SER A 6 36.86 10.70 -15.69
CA SER A 6 36.81 10.75 -17.13
C SER A 6 35.54 11.47 -17.59
N MET A 7 35.60 12.19 -18.70
CA MET A 7 34.41 12.76 -19.35
C MET A 7 33.40 11.67 -19.79
N ASN A 8 33.88 10.44 -19.94
CA ASN A 8 33.06 9.26 -20.29
C ASN A 8 32.31 8.66 -19.07
N ASP A 9 32.65 9.08 -17.84
CA ASP A 9 32.01 8.61 -16.61
C ASP A 9 30.84 9.52 -16.17
N ARG A 10 30.40 10.45 -17.01
CA ARG A 10 29.23 11.25 -16.75
C ARG A 10 27.96 10.38 -16.89
N PRO A 11 27.04 10.42 -15.91
CA PRO A 11 25.78 9.70 -16.05
C PRO A 11 25.04 10.16 -17.31
N SER A 12 24.55 9.22 -18.08
CA SER A 12 23.63 9.51 -19.18
C SER A 12 22.31 10.00 -18.55
N TRP A 13 21.85 11.17 -18.98
CA TRP A 13 20.55 11.68 -18.56
C TRP A 13 19.43 11.02 -19.38
N PRO A 14 18.28 10.71 -18.76
CA PRO A 14 17.11 10.24 -19.49
C PRO A 14 16.57 11.37 -20.39
N ARG A 15 15.80 11.01 -21.39
CA ARG A 15 15.09 11.99 -22.21
C ARG A 15 13.94 12.62 -21.44
N ARG A 16 13.22 11.82 -20.63
CA ARG A 16 12.11 12.25 -19.79
C ARG A 16 12.31 11.77 -18.36
N ALA A 17 11.71 12.48 -17.42
CA ALA A 17 11.75 12.10 -16.03
C ALA A 17 10.41 12.32 -15.35
N ILE A 18 10.04 11.35 -14.48
CA ILE A 18 8.98 11.54 -13.50
C ILE A 18 9.62 11.66 -12.12
N VAL A 19 9.17 12.66 -11.38
CA VAL A 19 9.44 12.80 -9.96
C VAL A 19 8.13 12.59 -9.22
N THR A 20 8.11 11.67 -8.26
CA THR A 20 6.96 11.50 -7.36
C THR A 20 7.37 11.84 -5.94
N ALA A 21 6.45 12.41 -5.17
CA ALA A 21 6.58 12.54 -3.72
C ALA A 21 5.55 11.66 -3.03
N GLY A 22 5.79 11.30 -1.77
CA GLY A 22 4.87 10.47 -0.99
C GLY A 22 3.49 11.10 -0.88
N GLU A 23 2.48 10.26 -0.74
CA GLU A 23 1.06 10.64 -0.71
C GLU A 23 0.54 10.61 0.73
N PRO A 24 0.40 11.78 1.38
CA PRO A 24 -0.15 11.84 2.75
C PRO A 24 -1.63 11.50 2.78
N TYR A 25 -2.07 10.82 3.83
CA TYR A 25 -3.49 10.55 4.04
C TYR A 25 -4.34 11.81 4.17
N GLY A 26 -5.55 11.77 3.60
CA GLY A 26 -6.55 12.84 3.62
C GLY A 26 -7.27 13.03 4.97
N ASN A 27 -6.63 12.74 6.09
CA ASN A 27 -7.21 12.86 7.44
C ASN A 27 -6.58 13.96 8.30
N LYS A 28 -5.55 14.62 7.83
CA LYS A 28 -4.85 15.70 8.56
C LYS A 28 -3.99 16.57 7.65
N GLY A 29 -3.59 17.74 8.13
CA GLY A 29 -2.60 18.60 7.46
C GLY A 29 -1.20 18.02 7.45
N LEU A 30 -0.32 18.61 6.62
CA LEU A 30 1.08 18.24 6.56
C LEU A 30 1.83 18.72 7.82
N HIS A 31 2.75 17.92 8.30
CA HIS A 31 3.72 18.29 9.33
C HIS A 31 5.13 18.43 8.73
N PHE A 32 6.08 18.91 9.52
CA PHE A 32 7.45 19.16 9.10
C PHE A 32 8.13 17.95 8.43
N GLY A 33 7.86 16.74 8.92
CA GLY A 33 8.39 15.51 8.33
C GLY A 33 7.96 15.28 6.88
N HIS A 34 6.70 15.60 6.54
CA HIS A 34 6.24 15.56 5.15
C HIS A 34 6.96 16.64 4.30
N VAL A 35 6.91 17.89 4.76
CA VAL A 35 7.43 19.02 3.98
C VAL A 35 8.94 18.92 3.82
N GLY A 36 9.68 18.87 4.93
CA GLY A 36 11.16 18.90 4.92
C GLY A 36 11.78 17.56 4.53
N GLY A 37 11.12 16.44 4.82
CA GLY A 37 11.64 15.10 4.56
C GLY A 37 11.32 14.55 3.17
N VAL A 38 10.23 15.00 2.54
CA VAL A 38 9.76 14.45 1.26
C VAL A 38 9.59 15.55 0.20
N PHE A 39 8.72 16.55 0.43
CA PHE A 39 8.33 17.50 -0.62
C PHE A 39 9.45 18.46 -1.03
N VAL A 40 10.18 19.02 -0.08
CA VAL A 40 11.28 19.94 -0.38
C VAL A 40 12.42 19.25 -1.14
N PRO A 41 12.90 18.05 -0.73
CA PRO A 41 13.89 17.30 -1.52
C PRO A 41 13.39 16.94 -2.92
N ALA A 42 12.12 16.50 -3.05
CA ALA A 42 11.53 16.16 -4.34
C ALA A 42 11.45 17.38 -5.28
N ASP A 43 10.99 18.52 -4.77
CA ASP A 43 10.89 19.76 -5.52
C ASP A 43 12.25 20.28 -5.97
N PHE A 44 13.24 20.25 -5.06
CA PHE A 44 14.60 20.62 -5.40
C PHE A 44 15.14 19.78 -6.56
N PHE A 45 14.90 18.47 -6.49
CA PHE A 45 15.35 17.55 -7.54
C PHE A 45 14.57 17.72 -8.83
N ALA A 46 13.25 17.93 -8.78
CA ALA A 46 12.43 18.21 -9.96
C ALA A 46 12.90 19.49 -10.68
N ARG A 47 13.20 20.57 -9.94
CA ARG A 47 13.74 21.81 -10.50
C ARG A 47 15.11 21.58 -11.14
N PHE A 48 15.97 20.80 -10.49
CA PHE A 48 17.27 20.43 -11.05
C PHE A 48 17.12 19.66 -12.37
N LEU A 49 16.20 18.69 -12.43
CA LEU A 49 15.95 17.95 -13.66
C LEU A 49 15.35 18.84 -14.75
N ARG A 50 14.41 19.73 -14.44
CA ARG A 50 13.86 20.70 -15.40
C ARG A 50 14.92 21.62 -16.00
N ASP A 51 15.92 22.01 -15.20
CA ASP A 51 17.06 22.77 -15.69
C ASP A 51 17.95 21.96 -16.66
N ARG A 52 18.03 20.62 -16.46
CA ARG A 52 18.89 19.73 -17.26
C ARG A 52 18.22 19.18 -18.52
N LEU A 53 16.94 18.87 -18.44
CA LEU A 53 16.19 18.14 -19.47
C LEU A 53 15.24 19.04 -20.27
N GLY A 54 14.94 20.24 -19.78
CA GLY A 54 13.83 21.06 -20.22
C GLY A 54 12.57 20.77 -19.37
N ARG A 55 11.78 21.82 -19.14
CA ARG A 55 10.58 21.72 -18.30
C ARG A 55 9.54 20.76 -18.87
N GLU A 56 9.41 20.74 -20.18
CA GLU A 56 8.51 19.88 -20.96
C GLU A 56 8.85 18.39 -20.85
N ASN A 57 10.03 18.06 -20.36
CA ASN A 57 10.52 16.68 -20.22
C ASN A 57 10.53 16.19 -18.76
N VAL A 58 9.91 16.91 -17.84
CA VAL A 58 9.85 16.52 -16.42
C VAL A 58 8.45 16.71 -15.88
N ILE A 59 7.86 15.64 -15.38
CA ILE A 59 6.58 15.68 -14.64
C ILE A 59 6.88 15.46 -13.15
N PHE A 60 6.40 16.34 -12.31
CA PHE A 60 6.45 16.20 -10.85
C PHE A 60 5.04 16.04 -10.30
N THR A 61 4.71 14.83 -9.83
CA THR A 61 3.39 14.50 -9.29
C THR A 61 3.45 14.10 -7.83
N SER A 62 2.39 14.43 -7.12
CA SER A 62 2.05 13.89 -5.81
C SER A 62 0.55 14.12 -5.56
N GLY A 63 0.06 13.67 -4.42
CA GLY A 63 -1.34 13.84 -4.09
C GLY A 63 -1.68 13.44 -2.67
N THR A 64 -2.95 13.53 -2.37
CA THR A 64 -3.56 13.04 -1.13
C THR A 64 -4.05 11.62 -1.36
N ASP A 65 -3.61 10.68 -0.53
CA ASP A 65 -4.26 9.38 -0.39
C ASP A 65 -5.63 9.62 0.27
N CYS A 66 -6.69 9.38 -0.51
CA CYS A 66 -8.07 9.72 -0.11
C CYS A 66 -8.79 8.57 0.59
N TYR A 67 -8.20 7.38 0.63
CA TYR A 67 -8.86 6.16 1.08
C TYR A 67 -8.18 5.52 2.29
N GLY A 68 -8.77 4.47 2.81
CA GLY A 68 -8.18 3.68 3.89
C GLY A 68 -8.79 3.89 5.27
N SER A 69 -8.55 2.90 6.12
CA SER A 69 -9.10 2.83 7.48
C SER A 69 -8.70 4.00 8.41
N PRO A 70 -7.51 4.61 8.31
CA PRO A 70 -7.17 5.76 9.13
C PRO A 70 -8.05 6.98 8.86
N ILE A 71 -8.48 7.19 7.61
CA ILE A 71 -9.38 8.28 7.22
C ILE A 71 -10.78 8.02 7.77
N MET A 72 -11.31 6.82 7.53
CA MET A 72 -12.63 6.42 8.03
C MET A 72 -12.73 6.55 9.57
N GLU A 73 -11.72 6.10 10.27
CA GLU A 73 -11.69 6.17 11.74
C GLU A 73 -11.56 7.62 12.26
N SER A 74 -10.76 8.46 11.61
CA SER A 74 -10.66 9.88 11.94
C SER A 74 -11.98 10.60 11.69
N TYR A 75 -12.63 10.33 10.56
CA TYR A 75 -13.93 10.87 10.21
C TYR A 75 -15.03 10.42 11.20
N ARG A 76 -15.08 9.12 11.54
CA ARG A 76 -16.01 8.58 12.53
C ARG A 76 -15.88 9.30 13.88
N LYS A 77 -14.63 9.43 14.38
CA LYS A 77 -14.37 10.12 15.65
C LYS A 77 -14.80 11.58 15.63
N LEU A 78 -14.58 12.27 14.50
CA LEU A 78 -14.98 13.65 14.33
C LEU A 78 -16.51 13.80 14.39
N LYS A 79 -17.23 12.89 13.72
CA LYS A 79 -18.72 12.84 13.79
C LYS A 79 -19.23 12.61 15.21
N GLU A 80 -18.65 11.62 15.91
CA GLU A 80 -19.12 11.22 17.25
C GLU A 80 -18.78 12.24 18.33
N ASN A 81 -17.57 12.82 18.29
CA ASN A 81 -17.07 13.67 19.37
C ASN A 81 -17.33 15.16 19.15
N GLU A 82 -17.40 15.60 17.89
CA GLU A 82 -17.46 17.02 17.54
C GLU A 82 -18.73 17.38 16.73
N GLY A 83 -19.58 16.38 16.44
CA GLY A 83 -20.83 16.62 15.71
C GLY A 83 -20.64 17.04 14.25
N TYR A 84 -19.54 16.58 13.62
CA TYR A 84 -19.26 16.89 12.21
C TYR A 84 -20.37 16.35 11.30
N ASP A 85 -21.01 17.23 10.52
CA ASP A 85 -22.23 16.96 9.76
C ASP A 85 -22.01 16.76 8.25
N LYS A 86 -20.78 17.04 7.76
CA LYS A 86 -20.46 16.89 6.34
C LYS A 86 -20.10 15.44 5.99
N SER A 87 -20.08 15.14 4.69
CA SER A 87 -19.69 13.83 4.15
C SER A 87 -18.19 13.52 4.35
N ILE A 88 -17.83 12.25 4.19
CA ILE A 88 -16.41 11.82 4.20
C ILE A 88 -15.63 12.44 3.03
N ALA A 89 -16.25 12.59 1.86
CA ALA A 89 -15.65 13.26 0.71
C ALA A 89 -15.28 14.72 1.03
N GLU A 90 -16.19 15.50 1.61
CA GLU A 90 -15.92 16.88 2.03
C GLU A 90 -14.87 16.97 3.15
N TYR A 91 -14.83 15.98 4.03
CA TYR A 91 -13.78 15.89 5.06
C TYR A 91 -12.39 15.70 4.43
N VAL A 92 -12.25 14.77 3.50
CA VAL A 92 -11.01 14.49 2.76
C VAL A 92 -10.61 15.71 1.93
N GLU A 93 -11.55 16.31 1.21
CA GLU A 93 -11.32 17.50 0.40
C GLU A 93 -10.82 18.70 1.21
N SER A 94 -11.41 18.93 2.39
CA SER A 94 -10.94 19.98 3.32
C SER A 94 -9.49 19.75 3.75
N ASN A 95 -9.11 18.50 4.05
CA ASN A 95 -7.72 18.16 4.39
C ASN A 95 -6.78 18.29 3.20
N HIS A 96 -7.22 17.83 2.01
CA HIS A 96 -6.49 18.02 0.76
C HIS A 96 -6.18 19.50 0.49
N SER A 97 -7.18 20.36 0.58
CA SER A 97 -7.02 21.81 0.40
C SER A 97 -6.00 22.41 1.39
N ARG A 98 -6.02 21.98 2.64
CA ARG A 98 -5.02 22.40 3.66
C ARG A 98 -3.61 21.90 3.34
N GLN A 99 -3.49 20.69 2.82
CA GLN A 99 -2.21 20.12 2.38
C GLN A 99 -1.66 20.89 1.18
N ALA A 100 -2.49 21.12 0.15
CA ALA A 100 -2.13 21.90 -1.03
C ALA A 100 -1.73 23.33 -0.68
N ALA A 101 -2.48 24.02 0.20
CA ALA A 101 -2.13 25.35 0.69
C ALA A 101 -0.76 25.36 1.40
N THR A 102 -0.46 24.32 2.19
CA THR A 102 0.86 24.17 2.82
C THR A 102 1.95 24.09 1.77
N LEU A 103 1.80 23.23 0.75
CA LEU A 103 2.78 23.06 -0.33
C LEU A 103 2.97 24.36 -1.12
N ASN A 104 1.90 25.08 -1.42
CA ASN A 104 1.95 26.39 -2.07
C ASN A 104 2.74 27.41 -1.25
N ASN A 105 2.55 27.44 0.07
CA ASN A 105 3.31 28.34 0.97
C ASN A 105 4.83 28.04 0.97
N TYR A 106 5.21 26.79 0.72
CA TYR A 106 6.62 26.40 0.53
C TYR A 106 7.07 26.49 -0.93
N ASN A 107 6.23 27.00 -1.83
CA ASN A 107 6.52 27.13 -3.25
C ASN A 107 6.95 25.81 -3.91
N ILE A 108 6.34 24.69 -3.51
CA ILE A 108 6.55 23.38 -4.12
C ILE A 108 5.95 23.38 -5.53
N SER A 109 6.73 22.99 -6.53
CA SER A 109 6.41 23.15 -7.95
C SER A 109 5.88 21.85 -8.61
N CYS A 110 4.98 21.13 -7.93
CA CYS A 110 4.31 19.97 -8.55
C CYS A 110 3.53 20.42 -9.80
N ASP A 111 3.52 19.58 -10.83
CA ASP A 111 2.62 19.77 -11.99
C ASP A 111 1.18 19.44 -11.60
N ILE A 112 1.01 18.56 -10.60
CA ILE A 112 -0.25 18.29 -9.93
C ILE A 112 -0.01 17.87 -8.48
N TYR A 113 -0.82 18.37 -7.57
CA TYR A 113 -1.09 17.78 -6.27
C TYR A 113 -2.52 17.26 -6.29
N GLY A 114 -2.70 15.99 -6.70
CA GLY A 114 -4.00 15.37 -6.92
C GLY A 114 -4.62 14.81 -5.65
N GLY A 115 -5.77 14.17 -5.79
CA GLY A 115 -6.37 13.34 -4.76
C GLY A 115 -6.95 12.10 -5.41
N SER A 116 -6.60 10.89 -4.90
CA SER A 116 -7.05 9.64 -5.49
C SER A 116 -8.59 9.52 -5.55
N GLY A 117 -9.30 10.15 -4.59
CA GLY A 117 -10.75 10.23 -4.53
C GLY A 117 -11.33 11.63 -4.79
N LEU A 118 -10.58 12.56 -5.39
CA LEU A 118 -11.00 13.94 -5.63
C LEU A 118 -10.80 14.36 -7.09
N GLU A 119 -11.67 15.22 -7.57
CA GLU A 119 -11.50 15.81 -8.90
C GLU A 119 -10.28 16.77 -8.94
N PRO A 120 -9.57 16.82 -10.08
CA PRO A 120 -9.91 16.24 -11.38
C PRO A 120 -9.38 14.81 -11.60
N ALA A 121 -8.77 14.15 -10.63
CA ALA A 121 -8.04 12.89 -10.83
C ALA A 121 -8.90 11.64 -10.57
N THR A 122 -10.01 11.74 -9.82
CA THR A 122 -10.72 10.57 -9.30
C THR A 122 -11.24 9.62 -10.38
N GLN A 123 -11.84 10.14 -11.47
CA GLN A 123 -12.35 9.28 -12.54
C GLN A 123 -11.22 8.60 -13.32
N ILE A 124 -10.14 9.32 -13.58
CA ILE A 124 -8.93 8.75 -14.21
C ILE A 124 -8.32 7.68 -13.29
N HIS A 125 -8.32 7.90 -11.98
CA HIS A 125 -7.81 6.93 -11.03
C HIS A 125 -8.68 5.67 -10.96
N ASN A 126 -10.00 5.80 -11.07
CA ASN A 126 -10.91 4.66 -11.17
C ASN A 126 -10.64 3.83 -12.44
N GLU A 127 -10.47 4.48 -13.59
CA GLU A 127 -10.12 3.80 -14.86
C GLU A 127 -8.75 3.11 -14.79
N VAL A 128 -7.73 3.78 -14.27
CA VAL A 128 -6.39 3.18 -14.08
C VAL A 128 -6.47 1.95 -13.17
N THR A 129 -7.25 2.04 -12.09
CA THR A 129 -7.44 0.92 -11.17
C THR A 129 -8.14 -0.25 -11.87
N ALA A 130 -9.20 0.02 -12.62
CA ALA A 130 -9.92 -1.00 -13.40
C ALA A 130 -8.99 -1.67 -14.42
N GLU A 131 -8.27 -0.88 -15.24
CA GLU A 131 -7.30 -1.37 -16.23
C GLU A 131 -6.24 -2.29 -15.59
N ILE A 132 -5.73 -1.92 -14.40
CA ILE A 132 -4.71 -2.71 -13.71
C ILE A 132 -5.28 -4.00 -13.16
N ILE A 133 -6.45 -3.97 -12.51
CA ILE A 133 -7.12 -5.16 -11.96
C ILE A 133 -7.43 -6.17 -13.07
N GLU A 134 -8.04 -5.71 -14.17
CA GLU A 134 -8.34 -6.55 -15.32
C GLU A 134 -7.08 -7.19 -15.90
N ARG A 135 -6.01 -6.42 -16.07
CA ARG A 135 -4.74 -6.91 -16.60
C ARG A 135 -4.07 -7.93 -15.68
N LEU A 136 -4.10 -7.71 -14.35
CA LEU A 136 -3.59 -8.67 -13.38
C LEU A 136 -4.39 -9.98 -13.42
N HIS A 137 -5.71 -9.89 -13.62
CA HIS A 137 -6.55 -11.07 -13.78
C HIS A 137 -6.26 -11.82 -15.07
N GLU A 138 -6.19 -11.13 -16.21
CA GLU A 138 -5.84 -11.72 -17.51
C GLU A 138 -4.48 -12.44 -17.48
N GLN A 139 -3.53 -11.94 -16.69
CA GLN A 139 -2.23 -12.55 -16.49
C GLN A 139 -2.23 -13.71 -15.48
N GLY A 140 -3.37 -13.99 -14.84
CA GLY A 140 -3.50 -15.02 -13.82
C GLY A 140 -2.73 -14.73 -12.53
N THR A 141 -2.39 -13.46 -12.26
CA THR A 141 -1.64 -13.04 -11.08
C THR A 141 -2.51 -12.75 -9.88
N ILE A 142 -3.80 -12.56 -10.10
CA ILE A 142 -4.81 -12.43 -9.04
C ILE A 142 -5.85 -13.52 -9.16
N SER A 143 -6.41 -13.91 -8.03
CA SER A 143 -7.45 -14.94 -7.95
C SER A 143 -8.42 -14.65 -6.82
N LYS A 144 -9.64 -15.16 -6.98
CA LYS A 144 -10.65 -15.13 -5.94
C LYS A 144 -10.28 -16.05 -4.79
N ARG A 145 -10.48 -15.58 -3.56
CA ARG A 145 -10.42 -16.38 -2.33
C ARG A 145 -11.55 -15.98 -1.41
N SER A 146 -12.16 -16.99 -0.78
CA SER A 146 -13.14 -16.80 0.29
C SER A 146 -12.44 -16.85 1.62
N THR A 147 -12.61 -15.82 2.43
CA THR A 147 -12.06 -15.73 3.79
C THR A 147 -13.14 -15.28 4.77
N LEU A 148 -12.97 -15.61 6.05
CA LEU A 148 -13.89 -15.15 7.08
C LEU A 148 -13.57 -13.71 7.46
N GLN A 149 -14.63 -12.88 7.56
CA GLN A 149 -14.53 -11.50 8.00
C GLN A 149 -15.61 -11.20 9.05
N PHE A 150 -15.30 -10.36 10.01
CA PHE A 150 -16.26 -9.93 11.01
C PHE A 150 -17.37 -9.07 10.39
N TYR A 151 -18.62 -9.38 10.74
CA TYR A 151 -19.81 -8.67 10.35
C TYR A 151 -20.60 -8.22 11.57
N ASP A 152 -20.97 -6.95 11.64
CA ASP A 152 -21.82 -6.41 12.67
C ASP A 152 -23.28 -6.45 12.18
N ALA A 153 -24.05 -7.41 12.69
CA ALA A 153 -25.45 -7.60 12.28
C ALA A 153 -26.34 -6.40 12.65
N LYS A 154 -26.00 -5.67 13.73
CA LYS A 154 -26.76 -4.51 14.17
C LYS A 154 -26.44 -3.26 13.35
N ALA A 155 -25.19 -3.08 12.95
CA ALA A 155 -24.78 -2.02 12.02
C ALA A 155 -25.07 -2.37 10.57
N GLY A 156 -25.27 -3.66 10.23
CA GLY A 156 -25.53 -4.12 8.87
C GLY A 156 -24.32 -4.06 7.95
N THR A 157 -23.10 -4.12 8.50
CA THR A 157 -21.88 -3.91 7.70
C THR A 157 -20.74 -4.85 8.11
N PHE A 158 -19.86 -5.16 7.16
CA PHE A 158 -18.57 -5.78 7.48
C PHE A 158 -17.67 -4.80 8.22
N LEU A 159 -16.90 -5.33 9.16
CA LEU A 159 -16.00 -4.56 9.99
C LEU A 159 -14.58 -4.62 9.40
N ASN A 160 -13.94 -3.46 9.29
CA ASN A 160 -12.49 -3.44 9.02
C ASN A 160 -11.71 -3.87 10.26
N GLY A 161 -10.42 -4.20 10.09
CA GLY A 161 -9.60 -4.75 11.15
C GLY A 161 -9.62 -3.94 12.45
N ARG A 162 -9.63 -2.60 12.36
CA ARG A 162 -9.62 -1.70 13.52
C ARG A 162 -11.00 -1.43 14.13
N GLN A 163 -12.06 -1.84 13.49
CA GLN A 163 -13.43 -1.76 14.00
C GLN A 163 -13.81 -2.96 14.87
N VAL A 164 -12.94 -3.96 14.99
CA VAL A 164 -13.09 -5.08 15.91
C VAL A 164 -12.02 -4.99 16.98
N ILE A 165 -12.44 -5.16 18.23
CA ILE A 165 -11.55 -5.17 19.39
C ILE A 165 -11.76 -6.47 20.18
N GLY A 166 -10.68 -7.07 20.62
CA GLY A 166 -10.68 -8.27 21.42
C GLY A 166 -9.37 -8.44 22.17
N ARG A 167 -9.10 -9.64 22.62
CA ARG A 167 -7.84 -10.01 23.26
C ARG A 167 -7.00 -10.85 22.32
N CYS A 168 -5.68 -10.61 22.34
CA CYS A 168 -4.72 -11.39 21.58
C CYS A 168 -4.80 -12.86 21.97
N PRO A 169 -4.89 -13.79 20.98
CA PRO A 169 -4.90 -15.24 21.25
C PRO A 169 -3.55 -15.75 21.74
N ILE A 170 -2.47 -15.00 21.47
CA ILE A 170 -1.13 -15.42 21.85
C ILE A 170 -0.98 -15.39 23.38
N GLN A 171 -0.80 -16.55 23.97
CA GLN A 171 -0.74 -16.70 25.40
C GLN A 171 0.49 -16.01 25.99
N GLY A 172 0.29 -15.24 27.06
CA GLY A 172 1.34 -14.43 27.68
C GLY A 172 1.55 -13.09 27.00
N CYS A 173 0.78 -12.77 25.95
CA CYS A 173 0.74 -11.43 25.39
C CYS A 173 0.22 -10.45 26.43
N LYS A 174 0.93 -9.33 26.60
CA LYS A 174 0.56 -8.24 27.52
C LYS A 174 -0.23 -7.12 26.80
N SER A 175 -0.62 -7.36 25.54
CA SER A 175 -1.43 -6.40 24.80
C SER A 175 -2.79 -6.24 25.47
N GLU A 176 -3.20 -5.01 25.69
CA GLU A 176 -4.54 -4.67 26.17
C GLU A 176 -5.56 -4.60 25.04
N LYS A 177 -5.07 -4.54 23.79
CA LYS A 177 -5.90 -4.41 22.61
C LYS A 177 -5.40 -5.31 21.46
N ALA A 178 -6.29 -6.14 20.98
CA ALA A 178 -6.11 -6.84 19.73
C ALA A 178 -7.23 -6.46 18.78
N TYR A 179 -6.89 -6.38 17.50
CA TYR A 179 -7.81 -6.09 16.40
C TYR A 179 -8.19 -7.39 15.69
N ALA A 180 -8.80 -7.32 14.52
CA ALA A 180 -9.27 -8.51 13.83
C ALA A 180 -8.16 -9.52 13.52
N ASP A 181 -6.95 -9.07 13.20
CA ASP A 181 -5.84 -9.85 12.64
C ASP A 181 -4.47 -9.55 13.29
N GLU A 182 -4.41 -8.56 14.17
CA GLU A 182 -3.17 -8.19 14.86
C GLU A 182 -3.42 -7.57 16.24
N CYS A 183 -2.45 -7.61 17.13
CA CYS A 183 -2.47 -6.86 18.37
C CYS A 183 -1.50 -5.67 18.32
N ASP A 184 -1.63 -4.73 19.27
CA ASP A 184 -0.78 -3.54 19.39
C ASP A 184 0.71 -3.86 19.68
N LEU A 185 1.05 -5.10 20.03
CA LEU A 185 2.42 -5.59 20.15
C LEU A 185 2.91 -6.33 18.86
N GLY A 186 2.14 -6.30 17.79
CA GLY A 186 2.52 -6.85 16.49
C GLY A 186 2.41 -8.37 16.34
N HIS A 187 1.66 -9.05 17.20
CA HIS A 187 1.31 -10.45 16.94
C HIS A 187 0.21 -10.50 15.90
N GLN A 188 0.42 -11.30 14.86
CA GLN A 188 -0.56 -11.57 13.81
C GLN A 188 -1.26 -12.92 14.09
N PHE A 189 -2.53 -13.01 13.74
CA PHE A 189 -3.39 -14.17 13.93
C PHE A 189 -4.59 -14.07 12.97
N GLU A 190 -5.29 -15.17 12.77
CA GLU A 190 -6.51 -15.17 11.96
C GLU A 190 -7.68 -14.58 12.74
N PRO A 191 -8.68 -13.97 12.05
CA PRO A 191 -9.85 -13.38 12.71
C PRO A 191 -10.58 -14.31 13.67
N GLU A 192 -10.64 -15.61 13.36
CA GLU A 192 -11.28 -16.64 14.17
C GLU A 192 -10.57 -16.88 15.51
N GLU A 193 -9.29 -16.55 15.58
CA GLU A 193 -8.47 -16.75 16.79
C GLU A 193 -8.66 -15.62 17.81
N LEU A 194 -9.23 -14.45 17.39
CA LEU A 194 -9.41 -13.30 18.27
C LEU A 194 -10.33 -13.65 19.45
N ILE A 195 -9.84 -13.45 20.67
CA ILE A 195 -10.58 -13.79 21.88
C ILE A 195 -11.56 -12.68 22.26
N ALA A 196 -12.85 -13.06 22.43
CA ALA A 196 -13.93 -12.16 22.83
C ALA A 196 -14.05 -10.91 21.94
N PRO A 197 -14.23 -11.07 20.61
CA PRO A 197 -14.35 -9.95 19.69
C PRO A 197 -15.57 -9.10 20.01
N LYS A 198 -15.43 -7.78 19.87
CA LYS A 198 -16.52 -6.79 19.98
C LYS A 198 -16.42 -5.78 18.85
N SER A 199 -17.56 -5.46 18.24
CA SER A 199 -17.67 -4.34 17.32
C SER A 199 -17.42 -3.01 18.03
N GLN A 200 -16.57 -2.17 17.48
CA GLN A 200 -16.41 -0.79 17.96
C GLN A 200 -17.56 0.13 17.52
N LEU A 201 -18.38 -0.31 16.57
CA LEU A 201 -19.53 0.47 16.08
C LEU A 201 -20.72 0.35 17.01
N THR A 202 -21.03 -0.87 17.48
CA THR A 202 -22.25 -1.14 18.25
C THR A 202 -22.00 -1.70 19.65
N GLY A 203 -20.77 -2.16 19.93
CA GLY A 203 -20.42 -2.86 21.16
C GLY A 203 -20.86 -4.34 21.20
N GLU A 204 -21.60 -4.81 20.19
CA GLU A 204 -22.08 -6.19 20.11
C GLU A 204 -20.97 -7.15 19.66
N VAL A 205 -21.21 -8.45 19.87
CA VAL A 205 -20.33 -9.51 19.38
C VAL A 205 -20.57 -9.68 17.88
N PRO A 206 -19.55 -9.44 17.02
CA PRO A 206 -19.72 -9.59 15.58
C PRO A 206 -19.75 -11.07 15.18
N GLU A 207 -20.42 -11.36 14.07
CA GLU A 207 -20.45 -12.67 13.42
C GLU A 207 -19.27 -12.82 12.45
N LEU A 208 -18.76 -14.03 12.28
CA LEU A 208 -17.85 -14.35 11.17
C LEU A 208 -18.66 -14.79 9.94
N ARG A 209 -18.48 -14.12 8.82
CA ARG A 209 -19.13 -14.46 7.55
C ARG A 209 -18.10 -14.62 6.44
N PRO A 210 -18.29 -15.60 5.53
CA PRO A 210 -17.43 -15.73 4.37
C PRO A 210 -17.61 -14.53 3.43
N VAL A 211 -16.51 -14.00 2.92
CA VAL A 211 -16.47 -12.96 1.90
C VAL A 211 -15.47 -13.34 0.82
N ASP A 212 -15.86 -13.10 -0.41
CA ASP A 212 -15.01 -13.28 -1.57
C ASP A 212 -14.26 -11.98 -1.85
N ASN A 213 -12.96 -12.09 -1.97
CA ASN A 213 -12.06 -10.99 -2.34
C ASN A 213 -11.03 -11.46 -3.38
N LEU A 214 -10.42 -10.52 -4.06
CA LEU A 214 -9.31 -10.77 -4.97
C LEU A 214 -7.98 -10.70 -4.22
N TYR A 215 -7.12 -11.66 -4.48
CA TYR A 215 -5.79 -11.77 -3.88
C TYR A 215 -4.72 -11.86 -4.96
N PHE A 216 -3.65 -11.12 -4.78
CA PHE A 216 -2.42 -11.23 -5.55
C PHE A 216 -1.57 -12.38 -5.00
N ASP A 217 -1.15 -13.30 -5.86
CA ASP A 217 -0.33 -14.45 -5.46
C ASP A 217 1.15 -14.05 -5.29
N LEU A 218 1.44 -13.30 -4.24
CA LEU A 218 2.79 -12.83 -3.93
C LEU A 218 3.82 -13.98 -3.78
N PRO A 219 3.48 -15.15 -3.19
CA PRO A 219 4.39 -16.30 -3.12
C PRO A 219 4.91 -16.78 -4.47
N ALA A 220 4.14 -16.67 -5.55
CA ALA A 220 4.59 -17.05 -6.90
C ALA A 220 5.80 -16.23 -7.37
N TYR A 221 6.05 -15.07 -6.77
CA TYR A 221 7.17 -14.18 -7.11
C TYR A 221 8.39 -14.35 -6.20
N LEU A 222 8.46 -15.41 -5.39
CA LEU A 222 9.54 -15.62 -4.42
C LEU A 222 10.94 -15.58 -5.06
N ASP A 223 11.14 -16.27 -6.18
CA ASP A 223 12.44 -16.34 -6.85
C ASP A 223 12.84 -15.00 -7.49
N PHE A 224 11.86 -14.28 -8.06
CA PHE A 224 12.05 -12.90 -8.53
C PHE A 224 12.49 -12.00 -7.36
N MET A 225 11.77 -12.05 -6.25
CA MET A 225 12.06 -11.23 -5.06
C MET A 225 13.43 -11.56 -4.46
N LYS A 226 13.83 -12.83 -4.40
CA LYS A 226 15.18 -13.24 -3.97
C LYS A 226 16.26 -12.65 -4.87
N THR A 227 16.07 -12.76 -6.19
CA THR A 227 17.03 -12.23 -7.17
C THR A 227 17.14 -10.72 -7.06
N TYR A 228 16.01 -10.03 -6.96
CA TYR A 228 15.95 -8.57 -6.80
C TYR A 228 16.61 -8.11 -5.49
N THR A 229 16.31 -8.76 -4.37
CA THR A 229 16.90 -8.46 -3.06
C THR A 229 18.41 -8.66 -3.06
N ALA A 230 18.91 -9.75 -3.67
CA ALA A 230 20.35 -9.98 -3.83
C ALA A 230 21.04 -8.91 -4.70
N LYS A 231 20.34 -8.35 -5.71
CA LYS A 231 20.83 -7.22 -6.50
C LYS A 231 20.88 -5.93 -5.67
N LEU A 232 19.84 -5.66 -4.87
CA LEU A 232 19.81 -4.50 -3.97
C LEU A 232 20.91 -4.56 -2.92
N ALA A 233 21.17 -5.73 -2.33
CA ALA A 233 22.20 -5.92 -1.32
C ALA A 233 23.63 -5.60 -1.83
N LYS A 234 23.85 -5.71 -3.15
CA LYS A 234 25.12 -5.38 -3.80
C LYS A 234 25.25 -3.90 -4.20
N ASN A 235 24.17 -3.15 -4.15
CA ASN A 235 24.16 -1.73 -4.53
C ASN A 235 24.63 -0.88 -3.34
N PRO A 236 25.80 -0.18 -3.42
CA PRO A 236 26.32 0.63 -2.33
C PRO A 236 25.46 1.87 -2.00
N GLN A 237 24.52 2.24 -2.86
CA GLN A 237 23.59 3.34 -2.62
C GLN A 237 22.37 2.90 -1.82
N VAL A 238 22.11 1.60 -1.70
CA VAL A 238 21.00 1.05 -0.92
C VAL A 238 21.46 0.76 0.51
N ARG A 239 20.73 1.28 1.48
CA ARG A 239 21.02 0.99 2.90
C ARG A 239 20.84 -0.51 3.19
N SER A 240 21.78 -1.12 3.86
CA SER A 240 21.79 -2.56 4.17
C SER A 240 20.56 -3.03 4.96
N VAL A 241 19.91 -2.15 5.71
CA VAL A 241 18.66 -2.46 6.41
C VAL A 241 17.54 -2.83 5.44
N VAL A 242 17.51 -2.23 4.25
CA VAL A 242 16.47 -2.51 3.23
C VAL A 242 16.56 -3.96 2.76
N SER A 243 17.73 -4.39 2.27
CA SER A 243 17.91 -5.77 1.81
C SER A 243 17.71 -6.80 2.93
N LYS A 244 18.22 -6.52 4.14
CA LYS A 244 18.04 -7.41 5.30
C LYS A 244 16.57 -7.59 5.70
N THR A 245 15.79 -6.50 5.68
CA THR A 245 14.37 -6.58 5.99
C THR A 245 13.61 -7.38 4.92
N MET A 246 13.96 -7.18 3.63
CA MET A 246 13.37 -8.00 2.57
C MET A 246 13.73 -9.48 2.74
N GLU A 247 14.99 -9.79 3.04
CA GLU A 247 15.45 -11.17 3.27
C GLU A 247 14.64 -11.91 4.35
N GLU A 248 14.20 -11.21 5.40
CA GLU A 248 13.37 -11.81 6.45
C GLU A 248 12.01 -12.32 5.94
N TRP A 249 11.43 -11.65 4.93
CA TRP A 249 10.16 -12.06 4.31
C TRP A 249 10.34 -13.16 3.26
N LEU A 250 11.58 -13.37 2.78
CA LEU A 250 11.92 -14.37 1.76
C LEU A 250 12.38 -15.69 2.36
N LEU A 251 12.33 -15.82 3.69
CA LEU A 251 12.57 -17.07 4.39
C LEU A 251 11.46 -18.09 4.10
N PRO A 252 11.74 -19.38 4.18
CA PRO A 252 10.70 -20.40 4.16
C PRO A 252 9.65 -20.15 5.24
N ALA A 253 8.44 -20.64 5.03
CA ALA A 253 7.38 -20.55 6.03
C ALA A 253 7.79 -21.28 7.31
N GLN A 254 7.82 -20.60 8.45
CA GLN A 254 8.41 -21.11 9.69
C GLN A 254 7.50 -20.86 10.89
N LEU A 255 7.61 -21.79 11.86
CA LEU A 255 7.11 -21.61 13.22
C LEU A 255 8.27 -21.71 14.22
N TYR A 256 8.28 -20.82 15.20
CA TYR A 256 9.23 -20.84 16.31
C TYR A 256 8.54 -21.34 17.55
N ILE A 257 9.01 -22.49 18.11
CA ILE A 257 8.42 -23.16 19.26
C ILE A 257 9.45 -23.17 20.39
N GLN A 258 9.05 -22.73 21.58
CA GLN A 258 9.96 -22.77 22.74
C GLN A 258 10.22 -24.19 23.18
N ASN A 259 11.45 -24.46 23.60
CA ASN A 259 11.91 -25.83 24.03
C ASN A 259 11.03 -26.44 25.13
N LYS A 260 10.40 -25.64 25.97
CA LYS A 260 9.46 -26.12 27.01
C LYS A 260 8.21 -26.81 26.45
N PHE A 261 7.91 -26.65 25.16
CA PHE A 261 6.80 -27.32 24.48
C PHE A 261 7.24 -28.51 23.64
N ARG A 262 8.50 -28.94 23.77
CA ARG A 262 9.05 -30.04 22.96
C ARG A 262 8.24 -31.31 23.10
N GLU A 263 7.97 -31.75 24.33
CA GLU A 263 7.20 -33.01 24.59
C GLU A 263 5.77 -32.89 23.97
N ALA A 264 5.14 -31.75 24.09
CA ALA A 264 3.81 -31.52 23.49
C ALA A 264 3.87 -31.51 21.95
N PHE A 265 4.93 -30.97 21.37
CA PHE A 265 5.17 -30.98 19.93
C PHE A 265 5.40 -32.41 19.44
N ASP A 266 6.30 -33.16 20.05
CA ASP A 266 6.61 -34.53 19.68
C ASP A 266 5.38 -35.46 19.74
N ALA A 267 4.40 -35.15 20.60
CA ALA A 267 3.14 -35.89 20.70
C ALA A 267 2.19 -35.67 19.52
N VAL A 268 2.35 -34.60 18.74
CA VAL A 268 1.49 -34.26 17.61
C VAL A 268 2.24 -34.11 16.28
N GLU A 269 3.55 -34.26 16.28
CA GLU A 269 4.43 -34.07 15.11
C GLU A 269 3.98 -34.91 13.91
N ASP A 270 3.62 -36.18 14.12
CA ASP A 270 3.15 -37.09 13.06
C ASP A 270 1.84 -36.66 12.38
N GLN A 271 1.10 -35.71 12.97
CA GLN A 271 -0.14 -35.20 12.43
C GLN A 271 0.07 -33.89 11.60
N LEU A 272 1.30 -33.38 11.64
CA LEU A 272 1.63 -32.14 10.91
C LEU A 272 1.81 -32.39 9.40
N PRO A 273 1.54 -31.42 8.55
CA PRO A 273 1.97 -31.45 7.15
C PRO A 273 3.47 -31.67 7.02
N GLU A 274 3.94 -31.94 5.80
CA GLU A 274 5.37 -32.06 5.52
C GLU A 274 6.16 -30.88 6.10
N HIS A 275 7.17 -31.18 6.90
CA HIS A 275 7.95 -30.16 7.60
C HIS A 275 9.37 -30.64 7.93
N THR A 276 10.21 -29.72 8.35
CA THR A 276 11.58 -30.01 8.87
C THR A 276 11.76 -29.30 10.20
N VAL A 277 12.27 -30.01 11.19
CA VAL A 277 12.61 -29.42 12.49
C VAL A 277 14.09 -29.08 12.54
N LEU A 278 14.36 -27.79 12.87
CA LEU A 278 15.71 -27.26 13.06
C LEU A 278 15.94 -26.99 14.55
N GLU A 279 16.92 -27.67 15.13
CA GLU A 279 17.27 -27.48 16.55
C GLU A 279 17.83 -26.08 16.82
N PRO A 280 17.67 -25.57 18.04
CA PRO A 280 18.14 -24.22 18.39
C PRO A 280 19.67 -24.18 18.35
N GLU A 281 20.18 -23.13 17.66
CA GLU A 281 21.62 -22.87 17.64
C GLU A 281 22.03 -21.98 18.83
N GLY A 282 23.11 -22.37 19.49
CA GLY A 282 23.71 -21.64 20.61
C GLY A 282 22.74 -21.51 21.79
N ASN A 283 22.52 -20.29 22.28
CA ASN A 283 21.66 -20.00 23.44
C ASN A 283 20.20 -19.76 23.11
N LYS A 284 19.74 -20.09 21.91
CA LYS A 284 18.33 -19.92 21.54
C LYS A 284 17.45 -20.86 22.34
N SER A 285 16.32 -20.36 22.85
CA SER A 285 15.38 -21.13 23.66
C SER A 285 14.21 -21.73 22.86
N SER A 286 14.27 -21.61 21.51
CA SER A 286 13.23 -22.09 20.61
C SER A 286 13.85 -22.87 19.46
N PHE A 287 13.24 -23.97 19.08
CA PHE A 287 13.50 -24.66 17.82
C PHE A 287 12.60 -24.10 16.72
N THR A 288 12.94 -24.37 15.46
CA THR A 288 12.24 -23.88 14.29
C THR A 288 11.65 -25.04 13.52
N VAL A 289 10.37 -24.95 13.18
CA VAL A 289 9.69 -25.87 12.26
C VAL A 289 9.49 -25.15 10.95
N THR A 290 10.01 -25.72 9.85
CA THR A 290 9.99 -25.14 8.51
C THR A 290 9.07 -25.96 7.62
N PHE A 291 8.23 -25.30 6.86
CA PHE A 291 7.24 -25.90 5.97
C PHE A 291 7.56 -25.57 4.50
N PRO A 292 7.17 -26.41 3.53
CA PRO A 292 7.36 -26.14 2.11
C PRO A 292 6.67 -24.87 1.63
N SER A 293 5.48 -24.56 2.17
CA SER A 293 4.76 -23.34 1.87
C SER A 293 4.08 -22.72 3.11
N TRP A 294 3.59 -21.52 2.94
CA TRP A 294 2.79 -20.83 3.96
C TRP A 294 1.51 -21.60 4.30
N LYS A 295 0.94 -22.34 3.32
CA LYS A 295 -0.30 -23.08 3.49
C LYS A 295 -0.10 -24.26 4.46
N GLU A 296 0.94 -25.10 4.24
CA GLU A 296 1.27 -26.18 5.16
C GLU A 296 1.58 -25.66 6.57
N ARG A 297 2.25 -24.50 6.68
CA ARG A 297 2.47 -23.86 7.98
C ARG A 297 1.14 -23.51 8.66
N ASP A 298 0.21 -22.91 7.95
CA ASP A 298 -1.07 -22.47 8.53
C ASP A 298 -1.98 -23.67 8.82
N ASP A 299 -1.95 -24.71 7.97
CA ASP A 299 -2.64 -26.00 8.25
C ASP A 299 -2.13 -26.66 9.55
N ALA A 300 -0.85 -26.45 9.90
CA ALA A 300 -0.27 -26.96 11.16
C ALA A 300 -0.76 -26.21 12.41
N HIS A 301 -1.28 -25.00 12.29
CA HIS A 301 -1.69 -24.16 13.44
C HIS A 301 -2.74 -24.86 14.31
N ALA A 302 -3.79 -25.41 13.71
CA ALA A 302 -4.87 -26.08 14.44
C ALA A 302 -4.37 -27.35 15.16
N VAL A 303 -3.51 -28.15 14.52
CA VAL A 303 -2.92 -29.35 15.11
C VAL A 303 -2.07 -29.00 16.34
N LEU A 304 -1.19 -28.01 16.19
CA LEU A 304 -0.32 -27.56 17.27
C LEU A 304 -1.11 -26.95 18.44
N ALA A 305 -2.10 -26.11 18.13
CA ALA A 305 -2.94 -25.49 19.15
C ALA A 305 -3.74 -26.53 19.95
N ASN A 306 -4.33 -27.53 19.27
CA ASN A 306 -5.06 -28.63 19.90
C ASN A 306 -4.13 -29.51 20.75
N GLY A 307 -2.87 -29.65 20.34
CA GLY A 307 -1.82 -30.35 21.10
C GLY A 307 -1.24 -29.54 22.26
N GLY A 308 -1.74 -28.32 22.53
CA GLY A 308 -1.24 -27.44 23.58
C GLY A 308 0.14 -26.84 23.30
N VAL A 309 0.62 -26.92 22.04
CA VAL A 309 1.89 -26.35 21.59
C VAL A 309 1.70 -24.88 21.27
N ARG A 310 2.54 -24.03 21.84
CA ARG A 310 2.56 -22.59 21.53
C ARG A 310 3.68 -22.28 20.59
N PHE A 311 3.36 -21.51 19.59
CA PHE A 311 4.29 -21.12 18.54
C PHE A 311 4.18 -19.62 18.23
N ARG A 312 5.13 -19.14 17.48
CA ARG A 312 5.12 -17.84 16.83
C ARG A 312 5.42 -18.06 15.36
N SER A 313 4.56 -17.56 14.47
CA SER A 313 4.79 -17.62 13.03
C SER A 313 5.95 -16.69 12.64
N GLY A 314 6.81 -17.22 11.78
CA GLY A 314 7.85 -16.45 11.10
C GLY A 314 7.25 -15.63 9.96
N LYS A 315 7.99 -14.61 9.53
CA LYS A 315 7.65 -13.84 8.32
C LYS A 315 7.75 -14.76 7.11
N ALA A 316 6.79 -14.65 6.19
CA ALA A 316 6.78 -15.34 4.91
C ALA A 316 5.96 -14.54 3.91
N LEU A 317 6.20 -14.74 2.61
CA LEU A 317 5.31 -14.24 1.59
C LEU A 317 3.99 -15.00 1.65
N VAL A 318 2.89 -14.28 1.77
CA VAL A 318 1.53 -14.81 1.73
C VAL A 318 0.75 -14.11 0.62
N PRO A 319 -0.34 -14.70 0.14
CA PRO A 319 -1.20 -14.00 -0.82
C PRO A 319 -1.67 -12.67 -0.25
N PHE A 320 -1.59 -11.62 -1.05
CA PHE A 320 -1.90 -10.27 -0.65
C PHE A 320 -3.30 -9.88 -1.12
N ARG A 321 -4.20 -9.53 -0.20
CA ARG A 321 -5.57 -9.09 -0.52
C ARG A 321 -5.55 -7.72 -1.17
N ILE A 322 -6.18 -7.58 -2.33
CA ILE A 322 -6.27 -6.35 -3.10
C ILE A 322 -7.65 -5.70 -3.13
N THR A 323 -8.68 -6.40 -2.66
CA THR A 323 -10.03 -5.84 -2.55
C THR A 323 -10.57 -5.93 -1.12
N GLY A 324 -11.60 -5.17 -0.84
CA GLY A 324 -12.29 -5.20 0.44
C GLY A 324 -13.74 -4.73 0.32
N ASN A 325 -14.55 -5.10 1.31
CA ASN A 325 -15.95 -4.71 1.41
C ASN A 325 -16.04 -3.43 2.26
N ILE A 326 -15.66 -2.31 1.68
CA ILE A 326 -15.70 -0.98 2.32
C ILE A 326 -16.38 0.02 1.39
N ASP A 327 -17.21 0.90 1.96
CA ASP A 327 -18.00 1.85 1.18
C ASP A 327 -17.17 3.01 0.62
N TRP A 328 -16.05 3.35 1.26
CA TRP A 328 -15.17 4.44 0.87
C TRP A 328 -13.86 3.89 0.29
N GLY A 329 -13.81 3.76 -1.03
CA GLY A 329 -12.68 3.19 -1.77
C GLY A 329 -12.90 3.29 -3.28
N VAL A 330 -11.87 2.95 -4.05
CA VAL A 330 -11.95 2.90 -5.52
C VAL A 330 -12.76 1.67 -5.93
N PRO A 331 -13.83 1.81 -6.72
CA PRO A 331 -14.61 0.66 -7.18
C PRO A 331 -13.78 -0.26 -8.07
N VAL A 332 -13.98 -1.57 -7.93
CA VAL A 332 -13.29 -2.59 -8.72
C VAL A 332 -14.29 -3.23 -9.68
N PRO A 333 -13.91 -3.47 -10.96
CA PRO A 333 -14.78 -4.18 -11.91
C PRO A 333 -15.06 -5.60 -11.42
N GLU A 334 -16.17 -6.19 -11.85
CA GLU A 334 -16.48 -7.59 -11.56
C GLU A 334 -15.43 -8.51 -12.18
N VAL A 335 -14.81 -9.35 -11.35
CA VAL A 335 -13.79 -10.33 -11.74
C VAL A 335 -14.07 -11.65 -11.01
N ASP A 336 -14.11 -12.77 -11.72
CA ASP A 336 -14.37 -14.13 -11.18
C ASP A 336 -15.62 -14.22 -10.29
N GLY A 337 -16.66 -13.40 -10.57
CA GLY A 337 -17.88 -13.32 -9.77
C GLY A 337 -17.67 -12.61 -8.41
N VAL A 338 -16.58 -11.89 -8.23
CA VAL A 338 -16.37 -10.93 -7.14
C VAL A 338 -16.86 -9.58 -7.64
N SER A 339 -17.93 -9.06 -7.05
CA SER A 339 -18.52 -7.76 -7.38
C SER A 339 -18.77 -6.94 -6.11
N ASP A 340 -19.14 -5.69 -6.29
CA ASP A 340 -19.47 -4.75 -5.20
C ASP A 340 -18.37 -4.62 -4.14
N VAL A 341 -17.12 -4.67 -4.57
CA VAL A 341 -15.94 -4.49 -3.74
C VAL A 341 -15.14 -3.27 -4.18
N THR A 342 -14.36 -2.72 -3.25
CA THR A 342 -13.45 -1.64 -3.53
C THR A 342 -11.99 -2.11 -3.48
N CYS A 343 -11.11 -1.43 -4.18
CA CYS A 343 -9.70 -1.68 -4.07
C CYS A 343 -9.21 -1.33 -2.66
N TRP A 344 -8.36 -2.16 -2.09
CA TRP A 344 -7.71 -1.86 -0.82
C TRP A 344 -6.76 -0.68 -1.00
N CYS A 345 -6.69 0.25 -0.05
CA CYS A 345 -5.95 1.51 -0.25
C CYS A 345 -4.44 1.32 -0.52
N TRP A 346 -3.81 0.27 -0.02
CA TRP A 346 -2.40 0.02 -0.28
C TRP A 346 -2.08 -0.33 -1.73
N PRO A 347 -2.81 -1.23 -2.43
CA PRO A 347 -2.58 -1.46 -3.85
C PRO A 347 -2.85 -0.22 -4.70
N GLU A 348 -3.99 0.45 -4.51
CA GLU A 348 -4.38 1.55 -5.40
C GLU A 348 -3.44 2.75 -5.29
N SER A 349 -2.91 3.03 -4.10
CA SER A 349 -1.94 4.10 -3.92
C SER A 349 -0.60 3.84 -4.64
N LEU A 350 -0.26 2.59 -4.98
CA LEU A 350 0.95 2.29 -5.76
C LEU A 350 0.88 2.81 -7.20
N TRP A 351 -0.31 2.90 -7.79
CA TRP A 351 -0.51 3.41 -9.14
C TRP A 351 -1.18 4.79 -9.22
N ALA A 352 -1.51 5.40 -8.08
CA ALA A 352 -2.00 6.78 -8.06
C ALA A 352 -1.05 7.77 -8.76
N PRO A 353 0.29 7.68 -8.67
CA PRO A 353 1.19 8.52 -9.45
C PRO A 353 1.02 8.40 -10.98
N ILE A 354 0.63 7.21 -11.48
CA ILE A 354 0.29 7.02 -12.90
C ILE A 354 -0.99 7.80 -13.22
N SER A 355 -2.01 7.70 -12.35
CA SER A 355 -3.27 8.44 -12.51
C SER A 355 -3.04 9.97 -12.52
N TYR A 356 -2.19 10.46 -11.62
CA TYR A 356 -1.82 11.88 -11.60
C TYR A 356 -1.04 12.29 -12.85
N THR A 357 -0.15 11.45 -13.35
CA THR A 357 0.53 11.69 -14.62
C THR A 357 -0.49 11.78 -15.75
N ARG A 358 -1.42 10.82 -15.86
CA ARG A 358 -2.50 10.84 -16.86
C ARG A 358 -3.34 12.10 -16.75
N THR A 359 -3.65 12.55 -15.52
CA THR A 359 -4.40 13.80 -15.28
C THR A 359 -3.65 15.05 -15.79
N VAL A 360 -2.34 15.11 -15.57
CA VAL A 360 -1.48 16.17 -16.13
C VAL A 360 -1.55 16.19 -17.65
N LEU A 361 -1.36 15.04 -18.27
CA LEU A 361 -1.37 14.89 -19.74
C LEU A 361 -2.76 15.14 -20.34
N ALA A 362 -3.82 14.75 -19.65
CA ALA A 362 -5.21 15.04 -20.00
C ALA A 362 -5.49 16.57 -20.03
N ARG A 363 -4.99 17.30 -19.05
CA ARG A 363 -5.07 18.76 -19.00
C ARG A 363 -4.31 19.38 -20.18
N ASP A 364 -3.13 18.87 -20.51
CA ASP A 364 -2.34 19.33 -21.64
C ASP A 364 -3.06 19.05 -22.97
N ALA A 365 -3.65 17.85 -23.14
CA ALA A 365 -4.45 17.48 -24.29
C ALA A 365 -5.67 18.40 -24.46
N LYS A 366 -6.42 18.67 -23.38
CA LYS A 366 -7.56 19.60 -23.36
C LYS A 366 -7.14 20.99 -23.80
N SER A 367 -6.02 21.49 -23.29
CA SER A 367 -5.48 22.81 -23.62
C SER A 367 -5.00 22.93 -25.06
N ALA A 368 -4.49 21.84 -25.64
CA ALA A 368 -4.04 21.77 -27.02
C ALA A 368 -5.15 21.44 -28.03
N GLY A 369 -6.36 21.14 -27.56
CA GLY A 369 -7.49 20.74 -28.41
C GLY A 369 -7.29 19.35 -29.06
N VAL A 370 -6.55 18.47 -28.43
CA VAL A 370 -6.34 17.10 -28.89
C VAL A 370 -7.61 16.26 -28.64
N THR A 371 -8.07 15.55 -29.67
CA THR A 371 -9.35 14.81 -29.65
C THR A 371 -9.19 13.29 -29.75
N GLU A 372 -7.97 12.78 -29.89
CA GLU A 372 -7.68 11.35 -30.02
C GLU A 372 -6.58 10.90 -29.04
N GLY A 373 -6.60 9.62 -28.69
CA GLY A 373 -5.63 8.99 -27.80
C GLY A 373 -6.05 9.02 -26.31
N VAL A 374 -5.27 8.33 -25.47
CA VAL A 374 -5.60 8.14 -24.04
C VAL A 374 -5.75 9.47 -23.32
N ALA A 375 -4.85 10.43 -23.54
CA ALA A 375 -4.92 11.72 -22.87
C ALA A 375 -6.20 12.53 -23.23
N ALA A 376 -6.72 12.37 -24.45
CA ALA A 376 -8.00 12.99 -24.83
C ALA A 376 -9.19 12.28 -24.19
N GLN A 377 -9.14 10.95 -24.05
CA GLN A 377 -10.15 10.17 -23.33
C GLN A 377 -10.16 10.57 -21.85
N ASP A 378 -8.99 10.62 -21.20
CA ASP A 378 -8.83 11.07 -19.83
C ASP A 378 -9.34 12.52 -19.64
N ALA A 379 -9.11 13.40 -20.62
CA ALA A 379 -9.62 14.78 -20.58
C ALA A 379 -11.15 14.86 -20.56
N ALA A 380 -11.83 13.88 -21.14
CA ALA A 380 -13.30 13.77 -21.06
C ALA A 380 -13.81 13.24 -19.71
N LEU A 381 -12.96 12.52 -18.96
CA LEU A 381 -13.27 12.03 -17.62
C LEU A 381 -13.00 13.05 -16.52
N MET A 382 -12.15 14.04 -16.79
CA MET A 382 -11.79 15.06 -15.78
C MET A 382 -12.99 15.91 -15.36
N GLY A 383 -13.35 15.82 -14.09
CA GLY A 383 -14.27 16.75 -13.46
C GLY A 383 -13.62 18.09 -13.10
N GLU A 384 -14.46 19.03 -12.69
CA GLU A 384 -13.98 20.31 -12.18
C GLU A 384 -13.66 20.18 -10.68
N PRO A 385 -12.51 20.68 -10.22
CA PRO A 385 -12.19 20.72 -8.80
C PRO A 385 -13.17 21.61 -8.04
N ALA A 386 -13.35 21.36 -6.73
CA ALA A 386 -14.20 22.23 -5.93
C ALA A 386 -13.73 23.70 -5.98
N ALA A 387 -14.69 24.61 -5.98
CA ALA A 387 -14.45 26.05 -6.16
C ALA A 387 -13.47 26.64 -5.11
N ASP A 388 -13.44 26.07 -3.91
CA ASP A 388 -12.56 26.48 -2.80
C ASP A 388 -11.25 25.68 -2.72
N SER A 389 -10.98 24.77 -3.67
CA SER A 389 -9.77 23.94 -3.63
C SER A 389 -8.55 24.81 -3.97
N THR A 390 -7.58 24.82 -3.07
CA THR A 390 -6.28 25.47 -3.29
C THR A 390 -5.43 24.55 -4.14
N GLN A 391 -5.57 24.62 -5.46
CA GLN A 391 -4.75 23.83 -6.38
C GLN A 391 -3.37 24.46 -6.56
N VAL A 392 -2.38 23.59 -6.78
CA VAL A 392 -1.10 24.03 -7.33
C VAL A 392 -1.37 24.61 -8.73
N PRO A 393 -0.93 25.84 -9.03
CA PRO A 393 -1.17 26.45 -10.35
C PRO A 393 -0.66 25.55 -11.47
N ALA A 394 -1.50 25.33 -12.48
CA ALA A 394 -1.10 24.56 -13.64
C ALA A 394 0.11 25.22 -14.35
N PRO A 395 1.08 24.42 -14.84
CA PRO A 395 2.19 24.96 -15.60
C PRO A 395 1.71 25.62 -16.88
N THR A 396 2.47 26.62 -17.33
CA THR A 396 2.17 27.38 -18.56
C THR A 396 2.79 26.76 -19.82
N TYR A 397 3.33 25.55 -19.72
CA TYR A 397 3.95 24.81 -20.82
C TYR A 397 3.27 23.46 -20.98
N GLN A 398 3.39 22.87 -22.17
CA GLN A 398 2.93 21.51 -22.44
C GLN A 398 4.08 20.52 -22.33
N HIS A 399 3.78 19.31 -21.89
CA HIS A 399 4.76 18.25 -21.81
C HIS A 399 5.07 17.64 -23.19
N SER A 400 6.29 17.10 -23.35
CA SER A 400 6.83 16.67 -24.63
C SER A 400 6.18 15.41 -25.23
N SER A 401 5.39 14.70 -24.46
CA SER A 401 4.53 13.60 -24.92
C SER A 401 3.23 13.59 -24.13
N LEU A 402 2.14 13.25 -24.82
CA LEU A 402 0.81 13.03 -24.23
C LEU A 402 0.54 11.53 -23.96
N ASP A 403 1.40 10.62 -24.37
CA ASP A 403 1.29 9.21 -23.99
C ASP A 403 2.00 8.96 -22.65
N TRP A 404 1.24 8.55 -21.63
CA TRP A 404 1.77 8.27 -20.30
C TRP A 404 2.79 7.14 -20.29
N ARG A 405 2.73 6.20 -21.27
CA ARG A 405 3.68 5.10 -21.39
C ARG A 405 5.08 5.58 -21.76
N ASP A 406 5.19 6.69 -22.48
CA ASP A 406 6.47 7.33 -22.78
C ASP A 406 7.19 7.83 -21.53
N TRP A 407 6.45 7.99 -20.43
CA TRP A 407 6.97 8.45 -19.15
C TRP A 407 7.23 7.32 -18.15
N TRP A 408 6.38 6.28 -18.17
CA TRP A 408 6.43 5.19 -17.19
C TRP A 408 7.03 3.90 -17.72
N CYS A 409 6.96 3.65 -19.02
CA CYS A 409 7.29 2.36 -19.63
C CYS A 409 8.41 2.43 -20.67
N SER A 410 8.93 3.63 -20.96
CA SER A 410 9.97 3.82 -21.98
C SER A 410 11.38 3.67 -21.39
N ASP A 411 12.30 3.06 -22.15
CA ASP A 411 13.71 2.90 -21.77
C ASP A 411 14.46 4.24 -21.70
N ASP A 412 13.95 5.29 -22.33
CA ASP A 412 14.53 6.64 -22.30
C ASP A 412 13.93 7.55 -21.22
N ALA A 413 13.04 7.01 -20.38
CA ALA A 413 12.47 7.68 -19.23
C ALA A 413 13.03 7.15 -17.90
N GLN A 414 13.06 8.01 -16.88
CA GLN A 414 13.50 7.64 -15.53
C GLN A 414 12.50 8.10 -14.49
N ILE A 415 12.17 7.21 -13.56
CA ILE A 415 11.28 7.50 -12.44
C ILE A 415 12.12 7.69 -11.17
N TYR A 416 11.87 8.79 -10.46
CA TYR A 416 12.49 9.15 -9.20
C TYR A 416 11.42 9.32 -8.13
N GLN A 417 11.43 8.45 -7.12
CA GLN A 417 10.43 8.44 -6.06
C GLN A 417 11.02 8.94 -4.75
N PHE A 418 10.42 10.00 -4.18
CA PHE A 418 10.72 10.52 -2.86
C PHE A 418 9.68 10.01 -1.88
N ILE A 419 10.04 9.02 -1.08
CA ILE A 419 9.14 8.34 -0.16
C ILE A 419 9.46 8.70 1.28
N GLY A 420 8.43 8.80 2.11
CA GLY A 420 8.58 8.95 3.56
C GLY A 420 9.09 7.67 4.22
N GLN A 421 9.46 7.78 5.48
CA GLN A 421 9.92 6.64 6.27
C GLN A 421 8.84 5.55 6.37
N ASP A 422 7.57 5.93 6.37
CA ASP A 422 6.42 5.03 6.48
C ASP A 422 6.26 4.10 5.28
N LEU A 423 6.71 4.55 4.10
CA LEU A 423 6.76 3.76 2.87
C LEU A 423 8.11 3.07 2.67
N SER A 424 9.03 3.19 3.61
CA SER A 424 10.27 2.43 3.54
C SER A 424 9.97 0.96 3.82
N LEU A 425 10.70 0.06 3.15
CA LEU A 425 10.58 -1.40 3.30
C LEU A 425 10.76 -1.90 4.75
N ILE A 426 11.09 -1.02 5.69
CA ILE A 426 11.19 -1.32 7.12
C ILE A 426 9.80 -1.58 7.73
N HIS A 427 8.75 -1.00 7.15
CA HIS A 427 7.38 -1.08 7.68
C HIS A 427 6.46 -1.97 6.84
N ILE A 428 6.95 -2.45 5.72
CA ILE A 428 6.28 -3.43 4.90
C ILE A 428 6.74 -4.83 5.31
#